data_ba5cbd587edefe0844b41453f41fe3ca
#
_entry.id   ba5cbd587edefe0844b41453f41fe3ca
#
_cell.length_a   1.000
_cell.length_b   1.000
_cell.length_c   1.000
_cell.angle_alpha   90.00
_cell.angle_beta   90.00
_cell.angle_gamma   90.00
#
_symmetry.space_group_name_H-M   'P 1'
#
loop_
_entity.id
_entity.type
_entity.pdbx_description
1 polymer ?
#
loop_
_entity_poly.entity_id
_entity_poly.type
_entity_poly.pdbx_seq_one_letter_code
_entity_poly.pdbx_strand_id
1 'polypeptide(L)'
;MRPSPGEARGSRTHYKGTGLGMAITKKLVDQMHGSLDVESEPGKGSTFIVRLSLPLGTPPKAEPSVVVRHAASAAASGSSWGDASAAGAETAAAAPAAAETVLPLAGLHLLLAEDNELNSEIATTLLEEQGASITAVENGRLALEAIQNAAPRTYDAILMDVMMPEMNGLEATRCIRAFEGKGPGEGTPIIAMTANVFADDVKACLDAGMNSHVGKPLDMKVLIGEILKYTDAR
;
A
#
# COMPACT_ATOMS: atom_id res chain seq x y z
N MET A 1 -25.07 31.86 50.36
CA MET A 1 -25.61 31.44 49.05
C MET A 1 -24.43 30.95 48.23
N ARG A 2 -24.26 29.62 48.10
CA ARG A 2 -23.17 29.00 47.35
C ARG A 2 -23.67 28.64 45.97
N PRO A 3 -22.90 28.86 44.88
CA PRO A 3 -23.29 28.41 43.56
C PRO A 3 -22.92 26.91 43.39
N SER A 4 -23.84 26.20 42.73
CA SER A 4 -23.75 24.77 42.38
C SER A 4 -22.63 24.46 41.37
N PRO A 5 -22.05 23.27 41.38
CA PRO A 5 -21.00 22.88 40.44
C PRO A 5 -21.60 22.61 39.04
N GLY A 6 -20.95 23.21 38.03
CA GLY A 6 -21.33 23.14 36.64
C GLY A 6 -21.28 21.75 36.06
N GLU A 7 -22.31 21.42 35.31
CA GLU A 7 -22.41 20.24 34.44
C GLU A 7 -21.34 20.28 33.34
N ALA A 8 -20.48 19.29 33.34
CA ALA A 8 -19.58 19.02 32.22
C ALA A 8 -20.44 18.61 31.01
N ARG A 9 -20.65 19.52 30.06
CA ARG A 9 -21.19 19.20 28.74
C ARG A 9 -20.21 18.36 27.96
N GLY A 10 -20.37 17.03 28.02
CA GLY A 10 -19.75 16.13 27.08
C GLY A 10 -20.27 16.43 25.68
N SER A 11 -19.38 16.83 24.79
CA SER A 11 -19.62 16.99 23.36
C SER A 11 -19.99 15.61 22.78
N ARG A 12 -21.30 15.35 22.63
CA ARG A 12 -21.79 14.21 21.85
C ARG A 12 -21.70 14.60 20.39
N THR A 13 -20.64 14.18 19.71
CA THR A 13 -20.57 14.22 18.25
C THR A 13 -21.59 13.22 17.72
N HIS A 14 -22.73 13.69 17.27
CA HIS A 14 -23.72 12.89 16.57
C HIS A 14 -23.19 12.59 15.16
N TYR A 15 -22.49 11.46 14.99
CA TYR A 15 -22.26 10.90 13.67
C TYR A 15 -23.59 10.36 13.14
N LYS A 16 -24.19 11.11 12.22
CA LYS A 16 -25.41 10.73 11.52
C LYS A 16 -25.05 9.72 10.43
N GLY A 17 -24.77 8.48 10.83
CA GLY A 17 -24.60 7.38 9.89
C GLY A 17 -25.94 7.07 9.21
N THR A 18 -25.91 6.70 7.94
CA THR A 18 -27.09 6.36 7.13
C THR A 18 -27.82 5.10 7.63
N GLY A 19 -27.28 4.37 8.61
CA GLY A 19 -27.84 3.13 9.15
C GLY A 19 -27.77 1.94 8.17
N LEU A 20 -27.31 2.15 6.95
CA LEU A 20 -27.27 1.13 5.89
C LEU A 20 -26.11 0.14 6.05
N GLY A 21 -25.00 0.55 6.68
CA GLY A 21 -23.79 -0.28 6.79
C GLY A 21 -24.05 -1.64 7.41
N MET A 22 -24.75 -1.70 8.55
CA MET A 22 -25.07 -2.96 9.23
C MET A 22 -26.00 -3.86 8.40
N ALA A 23 -26.96 -3.28 7.69
CA ALA A 23 -27.85 -4.04 6.82
C ALA A 23 -27.10 -4.66 5.62
N ILE A 24 -26.14 -3.93 5.07
CA ILE A 24 -25.28 -4.42 3.98
C ILE A 24 -24.37 -5.54 4.51
N THR A 25 -23.71 -5.32 5.64
CA THR A 25 -22.85 -6.34 6.28
C THR A 25 -23.63 -7.62 6.56
N LYS A 26 -24.82 -7.51 7.14
CA LYS A 26 -25.69 -8.67 7.40
C LYS A 26 -26.00 -9.42 6.12
N LYS A 27 -26.39 -8.71 5.06
CA LYS A 27 -26.71 -9.31 3.78
C LYS A 27 -25.52 -10.05 3.14
N LEU A 28 -24.32 -9.49 3.25
CA LEU A 28 -23.10 -10.15 2.76
C LEU A 28 -22.78 -11.40 3.56
N VAL A 29 -22.85 -11.34 4.88
CA VAL A 29 -22.63 -12.50 5.77
C VAL A 29 -23.66 -13.60 5.49
N ASP A 30 -24.93 -13.26 5.29
CA ASP A 30 -25.98 -14.20 4.96
C ASP A 30 -25.75 -14.85 3.56
N GLN A 31 -25.27 -14.10 2.57
CA GLN A 31 -24.88 -14.63 1.26
C GLN A 31 -23.70 -15.61 1.34
N MET A 32 -22.81 -15.43 2.32
CA MET A 32 -21.71 -16.35 2.60
C MET A 32 -22.10 -17.48 3.53
N HIS A 33 -23.41 -17.70 3.79
CA HIS A 33 -23.94 -18.70 4.69
C HIS A 33 -23.38 -18.62 6.13
N GLY A 34 -23.08 -17.40 6.58
CA GLY A 34 -22.56 -17.10 7.92
C GLY A 34 -23.60 -16.55 8.88
N SER A 35 -23.15 -16.17 10.07
CA SER A 35 -23.97 -15.46 11.07
C SER A 35 -23.26 -14.18 11.55
N LEU A 36 -24.05 -13.15 11.85
CA LEU A 36 -23.61 -11.91 12.47
C LEU A 36 -24.38 -11.70 13.76
N ASP A 37 -23.67 -11.67 14.86
CA ASP A 37 -24.19 -11.36 16.20
C ASP A 37 -23.63 -10.03 16.70
N VAL A 38 -24.39 -9.31 17.50
CA VAL A 38 -23.97 -8.01 18.05
C VAL A 38 -24.26 -7.99 19.56
N GLU A 39 -23.24 -7.71 20.34
CA GLU A 39 -23.33 -7.47 21.77
C GLU A 39 -22.97 -6.01 22.04
N SER A 40 -23.84 -5.23 22.66
CA SER A 40 -23.61 -3.81 22.90
C SER A 40 -24.18 -3.35 24.24
N GLU A 41 -23.35 -2.66 25.03
CA GLU A 41 -23.77 -2.00 26.27
C GLU A 41 -23.48 -0.50 26.21
N PRO A 42 -24.44 0.36 26.57
CA PRO A 42 -24.22 1.79 26.63
C PRO A 42 -23.04 2.15 27.56
N GLY A 43 -22.07 2.89 27.05
CA GLY A 43 -20.88 3.31 27.79
C GLY A 43 -19.75 2.26 27.89
N LYS A 44 -19.96 1.03 27.43
CA LYS A 44 -18.92 -0.02 27.39
C LYS A 44 -18.47 -0.37 25.98
N GLY A 45 -19.25 0.00 24.97
CA GLY A 45 -18.94 -0.27 23.56
C GLY A 45 -19.80 -1.37 22.96
N SER A 46 -19.41 -1.81 21.74
CA SER A 46 -20.11 -2.84 20.97
C SER A 46 -19.12 -3.85 20.42
N THR A 47 -19.50 -5.13 20.50
CA THR A 47 -18.76 -6.25 19.91
C THR A 47 -19.58 -6.82 18.77
N PHE A 48 -18.98 -6.94 17.59
CA PHE A 48 -19.56 -7.57 16.42
C PHE A 48 -18.89 -8.90 16.19
N ILE A 49 -19.68 -9.98 16.12
CA ILE A 49 -19.19 -11.35 15.97
C ILE A 49 -19.67 -11.88 14.63
N VAL A 50 -18.75 -12.08 13.67
CA VAL A 50 -19.03 -12.70 12.38
C VAL A 50 -18.52 -14.13 12.40
N ARG A 51 -19.39 -15.08 12.05
CA ARG A 51 -19.02 -16.50 11.90
C ARG A 51 -19.26 -16.91 10.46
N LEU A 52 -18.20 -17.39 9.80
CA LEU A 52 -18.23 -17.89 8.43
C LEU A 52 -17.69 -19.33 8.41
N SER A 53 -18.37 -20.19 7.63
CA SER A 53 -17.87 -21.53 7.34
C SER A 53 -17.27 -21.50 5.93
N LEU A 54 -15.95 -21.50 5.85
CA LEU A 54 -15.23 -21.45 4.57
C LEU A 54 -14.63 -22.84 4.28
N PRO A 55 -14.70 -23.32 3.03
CA PRO A 55 -14.00 -24.53 2.64
C PRO A 55 -12.48 -24.28 2.78
N LEU A 56 -11.77 -25.26 3.34
CA LEU A 56 -10.31 -25.22 3.33
C LEU A 56 -9.85 -25.32 1.88
N GLY A 57 -9.19 -24.27 1.40
CA GLY A 57 -8.53 -24.29 0.10
C GLY A 57 -7.44 -25.39 0.09
N THR A 58 -7.23 -26.01 -1.07
CA THR A 58 -6.05 -26.86 -1.23
C THR A 58 -4.82 -25.98 -1.00
N PRO A 59 -3.89 -26.33 -0.09
CA PRO A 59 -2.70 -25.52 0.10
C PRO A 59 -2.00 -25.36 -1.25
N PRO A 60 -1.53 -24.18 -1.61
CA PRO A 60 -0.73 -24.01 -2.81
C PRO A 60 0.43 -25.00 -2.71
N LYS A 61 0.64 -25.77 -3.79
CA LYS A 61 1.79 -26.68 -3.90
C LYS A 61 3.02 -25.88 -3.49
N ALA A 62 3.67 -26.28 -2.41
CA ALA A 62 4.76 -25.56 -1.80
C ALA A 62 5.82 -25.29 -2.91
N GLU A 63 5.86 -24.08 -3.41
CA GLU A 63 7.02 -23.58 -4.12
C GLU A 63 8.10 -23.35 -3.06
N PRO A 64 9.36 -23.67 -3.36
CA PRO A 64 10.42 -23.59 -2.37
C PRO A 64 10.50 -22.15 -1.85
N SER A 65 10.18 -21.96 -0.58
CA SER A 65 10.34 -20.70 0.12
C SER A 65 11.81 -20.30 0.04
N VAL A 66 12.09 -19.25 -0.70
CA VAL A 66 13.41 -18.62 -0.72
C VAL A 66 13.59 -17.93 0.64
N VAL A 67 14.38 -18.58 1.51
CA VAL A 67 14.79 -17.94 2.76
C VAL A 67 15.80 -16.86 2.41
N VAL A 68 15.36 -15.61 2.35
CA VAL A 68 16.25 -14.45 2.23
C VAL A 68 17.00 -14.32 3.56
N ARG A 69 18.25 -14.79 3.56
CA ARG A 69 19.17 -14.50 4.67
C ARG A 69 19.68 -13.07 4.49
N HIS A 70 19.23 -12.17 5.29
CA HIS A 70 19.84 -10.87 5.46
C HIS A 70 21.24 -11.08 6.01
N ALA A 71 22.26 -10.85 5.20
CA ALA A 71 23.64 -10.78 5.66
C ALA A 71 23.83 -9.47 6.42
N ALA A 72 23.70 -9.51 7.76
CA ALA A 72 24.15 -8.44 8.61
C ALA A 72 25.68 -8.32 8.46
N SER A 73 26.13 -7.23 7.85
CA SER A 73 27.54 -6.82 7.85
C SER A 73 27.95 -6.44 9.26
N ALA A 74 28.60 -7.35 9.97
CA ALA A 74 29.34 -7.03 11.18
C ALA A 74 30.83 -7.06 10.81
N ALA A 75 31.43 -5.89 10.70
CA ALA A 75 32.87 -5.71 10.71
C ALA A 75 33.41 -6.05 12.09
N ALA A 76 34.27 -7.05 12.20
CA ALA A 76 35.16 -7.17 13.33
C ALA A 76 36.47 -7.85 12.87
N SER A 77 37.52 -7.15 13.11
CA SER A 77 38.93 -7.41 12.94
C SER A 77 39.45 -8.63 13.70
N GLY A 78 40.45 -9.32 13.11
CA GLY A 78 41.53 -9.82 13.93
C GLY A 78 41.97 -11.28 13.79
N SER A 79 43.13 -11.46 13.19
CA SER A 79 44.21 -12.41 13.49
C SER A 79 44.03 -13.93 13.22
N SER A 80 44.68 -14.44 12.16
CA SER A 80 45.96 -15.15 12.19
C SER A 80 46.03 -16.59 12.74
N TRP A 81 46.77 -17.40 11.97
CA TRP A 81 47.38 -18.75 12.14
C TRP A 81 46.52 -19.91 11.63
N GLY A 82 46.93 -20.65 10.69
CA GLY A 82 48.08 -21.42 10.36
C GLY A 82 47.72 -22.69 9.67
N ASP A 83 48.31 -22.88 8.52
CA ASP A 83 49.00 -24.06 7.97
C ASP A 83 48.25 -25.36 7.61
N ALA A 84 48.57 -25.73 6.39
CA ALA A 84 48.94 -27.02 5.83
C ALA A 84 47.89 -28.01 5.30
N SER A 85 47.99 -28.18 3.98
CA SER A 85 48.23 -29.43 3.24
C SER A 85 47.10 -30.26 2.68
N ALA A 86 47.24 -30.40 1.39
CA ALA A 86 47.08 -31.57 0.53
C ALA A 86 45.72 -31.96 -0.09
N ALA A 87 45.68 -31.75 -1.40
CA ALA A 87 45.34 -32.70 -2.46
C ALA A 87 43.95 -33.39 -2.41
N GLY A 88 43.16 -33.08 -3.42
CA GLY A 88 42.00 -33.85 -3.82
C GLY A 88 41.29 -33.16 -4.97
N ALA A 89 41.74 -33.44 -6.22
CA ALA A 89 41.01 -33.02 -7.41
C ALA A 89 39.79 -33.90 -7.58
N GLU A 90 38.61 -33.33 -7.41
CA GLU A 90 37.37 -33.87 -7.94
C GLU A 90 36.63 -32.78 -8.70
N THR A 91 36.39 -33.12 -9.95
CA THR A 91 35.63 -32.31 -10.93
C THR A 91 34.23 -32.04 -10.43
N ALA A 92 34.00 -30.83 -9.88
CA ALA A 92 32.66 -30.35 -9.59
C ALA A 92 32.00 -29.95 -10.92
N ALA A 93 31.01 -30.75 -11.32
CA ALA A 93 30.06 -30.38 -12.36
C ALA A 93 29.45 -29.05 -12.02
N ALA A 94 29.50 -28.12 -12.98
CA ALA A 94 28.87 -26.81 -12.88
C ALA A 94 27.36 -26.97 -12.55
N ALA A 95 26.97 -26.61 -11.37
CA ALA A 95 25.56 -26.42 -11.04
C ALA A 95 25.00 -25.35 -11.99
N PRO A 96 23.78 -25.52 -12.53
CA PRO A 96 23.18 -24.48 -13.35
C PRO A 96 23.02 -23.22 -12.49
N ALA A 97 23.50 -22.10 -13.02
CA ALA A 97 23.32 -20.79 -12.41
C ALA A 97 21.85 -20.62 -12.07
N ALA A 98 21.57 -20.43 -10.78
CA ALA A 98 20.24 -20.08 -10.33
C ALA A 98 19.83 -18.83 -11.10
N ALA A 99 18.77 -18.93 -11.89
CA ALA A 99 18.17 -17.77 -12.52
C ALA A 99 17.76 -16.83 -11.39
N GLU A 100 18.42 -15.70 -11.26
CA GLU A 100 18.00 -14.63 -10.36
C GLU A 100 16.59 -14.24 -10.77
N THR A 101 15.61 -14.54 -9.92
CA THR A 101 14.24 -14.13 -10.13
C THR A 101 14.22 -12.61 -9.94
N VAL A 102 14.34 -11.88 -11.03
CA VAL A 102 14.26 -10.41 -11.01
C VAL A 102 12.85 -10.07 -10.58
N LEU A 103 12.72 -9.42 -9.42
CA LEU A 103 11.44 -8.96 -8.91
C LEU A 103 10.87 -7.88 -9.85
N PRO A 104 9.55 -7.87 -10.14
CA PRO A 104 8.98 -7.04 -11.20
C PRO A 104 9.17 -5.54 -10.99
N LEU A 105 9.27 -5.08 -9.74
CA LEU A 105 9.47 -3.67 -9.39
C LEU A 105 10.89 -3.37 -8.89
N ALA A 106 11.86 -4.28 -9.13
CA ALA A 106 13.22 -4.10 -8.66
C ALA A 106 13.85 -2.80 -9.15
N GLY A 107 14.34 -1.99 -8.20
CA GLY A 107 15.02 -0.73 -8.50
C GLY A 107 14.09 0.47 -8.72
N LEU A 108 12.77 0.29 -8.70
CA LEU A 108 11.82 1.40 -8.76
C LEU A 108 11.67 2.06 -7.39
N HIS A 109 11.59 3.38 -7.38
CA HIS A 109 11.27 4.18 -6.20
C HIS A 109 9.89 4.84 -6.37
N LEU A 110 8.94 4.46 -5.52
CA LEU A 110 7.57 4.90 -5.61
C LEU A 110 7.20 5.84 -4.45
N LEU A 111 6.41 6.86 -4.75
CA LEU A 111 5.77 7.70 -3.74
C LEU A 111 4.34 7.20 -3.51
N LEU A 112 4.01 6.84 -2.28
CA LEU A 112 2.68 6.37 -1.88
C LEU A 112 2.00 7.44 -1.02
N ALA A 113 0.86 7.97 -1.48
CA ALA A 113 0.02 8.89 -0.73
C ALA A 113 -1.28 8.18 -0.32
N GLU A 114 -1.43 7.89 0.96
CA GLU A 114 -2.55 7.15 1.57
C GLU A 114 -2.74 7.64 3.00
N ASP A 115 -3.94 8.06 3.37
CA ASP A 115 -4.25 8.64 4.69
C ASP A 115 -4.54 7.59 5.76
N ASN A 116 -4.83 6.36 5.37
CA ASN A 116 -5.04 5.27 6.31
C ASN A 116 -3.73 4.52 6.56
N GLU A 117 -3.21 4.60 7.80
CA GLU A 117 -1.94 4.00 8.21
C GLU A 117 -1.87 2.50 7.88
N LEU A 118 -2.95 1.74 8.17
CA LEU A 118 -2.99 0.29 7.89
C LEU A 118 -2.94 0.00 6.39
N ASN A 119 -3.67 0.76 5.56
CA ASN A 119 -3.62 0.60 4.10
C ASN A 119 -2.24 0.93 3.57
N SER A 120 -1.62 2.00 4.08
CA SER A 120 -0.27 2.44 3.73
C SER A 120 0.77 1.36 4.07
N GLU A 121 0.71 0.78 5.28
CA GLU A 121 1.60 -0.30 5.72
C GLU A 121 1.46 -1.55 4.84
N ILE A 122 0.21 -1.98 4.57
CA ILE A 122 -0.06 -3.14 3.72
C ILE A 122 0.46 -2.90 2.29
N ALA A 123 0.15 -1.76 1.69
CA ALA A 123 0.59 -1.45 0.33
C ALA A 123 2.12 -1.37 0.24
N THR A 124 2.77 -0.72 1.22
CA THR A 124 4.24 -0.62 1.32
C THR A 124 4.86 -2.00 1.37
N THR A 125 4.43 -2.85 2.32
CA THR A 125 4.97 -4.22 2.47
C THR A 125 4.85 -5.02 1.17
N LEU A 126 3.65 -5.02 0.56
CA LEU A 126 3.40 -5.78 -0.67
C LEU A 126 4.23 -5.29 -1.87
N LEU A 127 4.46 -3.98 -1.99
CA LEU A 127 5.27 -3.40 -3.07
C LEU A 127 6.76 -3.63 -2.84
N GLU A 128 7.24 -3.55 -1.60
CA GLU A 128 8.62 -3.86 -1.22
C GLU A 128 8.95 -5.34 -1.44
N GLU A 129 8.02 -6.27 -1.20
CA GLU A 129 8.15 -7.68 -1.57
C GLU A 129 8.32 -7.89 -3.07
N GLN A 130 7.87 -6.96 -3.91
CA GLN A 130 8.08 -6.97 -5.35
C GLN A 130 9.34 -6.22 -5.80
N GLY A 131 10.13 -5.72 -4.86
CA GLY A 131 11.44 -5.10 -5.11
C GLY A 131 11.44 -3.58 -5.24
N ALA A 132 10.32 -2.90 -5.05
CA ALA A 132 10.27 -1.44 -5.04
C ALA A 132 10.82 -0.87 -3.72
N SER A 133 11.28 0.38 -3.74
CA SER A 133 11.45 1.20 -2.55
C SER A 133 10.30 2.20 -2.44
N ILE A 134 9.77 2.41 -1.23
CA ILE A 134 8.57 3.21 -1.02
C ILE A 134 8.87 4.40 -0.11
N THR A 135 8.41 5.58 -0.52
CA THR A 135 8.25 6.74 0.36
C THR A 135 6.76 6.93 0.58
N ALA A 136 6.28 6.73 1.81
CA ALA A 136 4.88 6.89 2.16
C ALA A 136 4.60 8.26 2.78
N VAL A 137 3.46 8.87 2.44
CA VAL A 137 2.97 10.14 2.97
C VAL A 137 1.46 10.05 3.22
N GLU A 138 0.94 10.84 4.17
CA GLU A 138 -0.42 10.71 4.70
C GLU A 138 -1.47 11.55 3.96
N ASN A 139 -1.08 12.46 3.06
CA ASN A 139 -2.02 13.31 2.31
C ASN A 139 -1.39 13.91 1.06
N GLY A 140 -2.25 14.52 0.22
CA GLY A 140 -1.82 15.10 -1.05
C GLY A 140 -0.88 16.30 -0.90
N ARG A 141 -0.95 17.06 0.21
CA ARG A 141 -0.04 18.18 0.48
C ARG A 141 1.37 17.67 0.71
N LEU A 142 1.53 16.64 1.53
CA LEU A 142 2.84 16.00 1.77
C LEU A 142 3.39 15.34 0.50
N ALA A 143 2.51 14.77 -0.35
CA ALA A 143 2.92 14.25 -1.65
C ALA A 143 3.48 15.35 -2.57
N LEU A 144 2.83 16.51 -2.62
CA LEU A 144 3.33 17.66 -3.36
C LEU A 144 4.67 18.16 -2.80
N GLU A 145 4.79 18.28 -1.48
CA GLU A 145 6.03 18.69 -0.81
C GLU A 145 7.18 17.70 -1.09
N ALA A 146 6.89 16.39 -1.08
CA ALA A 146 7.87 15.36 -1.43
C ALA A 146 8.40 15.53 -2.86
N ILE A 147 7.52 15.82 -3.83
CA ILE A 147 7.92 16.08 -5.21
C ILE A 147 8.71 17.39 -5.35
N GLN A 148 8.31 18.45 -4.64
CA GLN A 148 8.98 19.75 -4.71
C GLN A 148 10.39 19.73 -4.12
N ASN A 149 10.61 18.91 -3.08
CA ASN A 149 11.89 18.79 -2.38
C ASN A 149 12.82 17.71 -2.98
N ALA A 150 12.30 16.86 -3.85
CA ALA A 150 13.07 15.80 -4.49
C ALA A 150 13.85 16.31 -5.71
N ALA A 151 14.98 15.66 -6.00
CA ALA A 151 15.65 15.85 -7.27
C ALA A 151 14.75 15.36 -8.43
N PRO A 152 14.89 15.91 -9.64
CA PRO A 152 14.13 15.41 -10.79
C PRO A 152 14.32 13.92 -10.98
N ARG A 153 13.21 13.18 -11.18
CA ARG A 153 13.19 11.71 -11.36
C ARG A 153 13.56 10.90 -10.13
N THR A 154 13.43 11.44 -8.92
CA THR A 154 13.61 10.69 -7.68
C THR A 154 12.55 9.59 -7.58
N TYR A 155 11.31 9.86 -7.99
CA TYR A 155 10.22 8.90 -7.99
C TYR A 155 9.90 8.45 -9.41
N ASP A 156 9.79 7.14 -9.61
CA ASP A 156 9.44 6.54 -10.89
C ASP A 156 7.93 6.59 -11.15
N ALA A 157 7.13 6.48 -10.09
CA ALA A 157 5.69 6.70 -10.13
C ALA A 157 5.15 7.14 -8.76
N ILE A 158 3.94 7.71 -8.78
CA ILE A 158 3.18 8.12 -7.59
C ILE A 158 1.90 7.28 -7.53
N LEU A 159 1.68 6.61 -6.42
CA LEU A 159 0.42 5.95 -6.07
C LEU A 159 -0.36 6.93 -5.20
N MET A 160 -1.49 7.42 -5.69
CA MET A 160 -2.21 8.53 -5.09
C MET A 160 -3.64 8.11 -4.71
N ASP A 161 -3.95 8.05 -3.42
CA ASP A 161 -5.35 7.96 -3.00
C ASP A 161 -6.11 9.21 -3.46
N VAL A 162 -7.29 8.99 -3.99
CA VAL A 162 -8.18 10.08 -4.42
C VAL A 162 -8.77 10.82 -3.22
N MET A 163 -9.11 10.09 -2.16
CA MET A 163 -9.86 10.62 -1.01
C MET A 163 -8.95 10.74 0.22
N MET A 164 -8.34 11.88 0.40
CA MET A 164 -7.48 12.18 1.56
C MET A 164 -7.88 13.50 2.22
N PRO A 165 -7.60 13.68 3.53
CA PRO A 165 -7.81 14.94 4.24
C PRO A 165 -6.82 16.02 3.78
N GLU A 166 -7.07 17.28 4.14
CA GLU A 166 -6.28 18.48 3.85
C GLU A 166 -6.18 18.80 2.35
N MET A 167 -5.63 17.92 1.54
CA MET A 167 -5.53 18.00 0.09
C MET A 167 -5.81 16.62 -0.50
N ASN A 168 -6.88 16.50 -1.27
CA ASN A 168 -7.24 15.26 -1.94
C ASN A 168 -6.32 14.96 -3.14
N GLY A 169 -6.37 13.70 -3.64
CA GLY A 169 -5.46 13.27 -4.71
C GLY A 169 -5.64 14.02 -6.03
N LEU A 170 -6.86 14.48 -6.35
CA LEU A 170 -7.12 15.26 -7.57
C LEU A 170 -6.48 16.64 -7.50
N GLU A 171 -6.59 17.30 -6.34
CA GLU A 171 -5.96 18.60 -6.10
C GLU A 171 -4.44 18.48 -6.09
N ALA A 172 -3.90 17.48 -5.38
CA ALA A 172 -2.47 17.20 -5.35
C ALA A 172 -1.92 16.96 -6.76
N THR A 173 -2.61 16.17 -7.57
CA THR A 173 -2.22 15.91 -8.97
C THR A 173 -2.13 17.20 -9.78
N ARG A 174 -3.15 18.06 -9.73
CA ARG A 174 -3.12 19.34 -10.44
C ARG A 174 -1.95 20.23 -10.00
N CYS A 175 -1.68 20.27 -8.69
CA CYS A 175 -0.54 21.04 -8.16
C CYS A 175 0.80 20.45 -8.59
N ILE A 176 0.96 19.13 -8.59
CA ILE A 176 2.16 18.43 -9.06
C ILE A 176 2.38 18.74 -10.56
N ARG A 177 1.34 18.61 -11.40
CA ARG A 177 1.46 18.93 -12.84
C ARG A 177 1.83 20.38 -13.09
N ALA A 178 1.23 21.31 -12.35
CA ALA A 178 1.57 22.72 -12.42
C ALA A 178 3.04 22.98 -12.01
N PHE A 179 3.51 22.32 -10.94
CA PHE A 179 4.91 22.44 -10.50
C PHE A 179 5.89 21.85 -11.52
N GLU A 180 5.59 20.68 -12.07
CA GLU A 180 6.41 20.06 -13.13
C GLU A 180 6.37 20.84 -14.46
N GLY A 181 5.44 21.77 -14.63
CA GLY A 181 5.20 22.46 -15.91
C GLY A 181 4.73 21.51 -17.01
N LYS A 182 3.95 20.50 -16.65
CA LYS A 182 3.48 19.41 -17.50
C LYS A 182 1.97 19.42 -17.67
N GLY A 183 1.53 18.89 -18.81
CA GLY A 183 0.13 18.67 -19.10
C GLY A 183 -0.45 17.43 -18.40
N PRO A 184 -1.77 17.22 -18.55
CA PRO A 184 -2.41 16.00 -18.03
C PRO A 184 -1.75 14.73 -18.59
N GLY A 185 -1.41 13.79 -17.70
CA GLY A 185 -0.77 12.53 -18.07
C GLY A 185 0.72 12.61 -18.42
N GLU A 186 1.31 13.80 -18.41
CA GLU A 186 2.75 14.01 -18.62
C GLU A 186 3.50 14.12 -17.29
N GLY A 187 4.84 14.07 -17.32
CA GLY A 187 5.70 14.17 -16.13
C GLY A 187 5.81 12.85 -15.35
N THR A 188 5.93 12.93 -14.02
CA THR A 188 5.99 11.75 -13.18
C THR A 188 4.67 10.98 -13.24
N PRO A 189 4.64 9.68 -13.58
CA PRO A 189 3.41 8.91 -13.64
C PRO A 189 2.65 8.95 -12.31
N ILE A 190 1.34 9.24 -12.36
CA ILE A 190 0.44 9.26 -11.21
C ILE A 190 -0.67 8.25 -11.44
N ILE A 191 -0.75 7.24 -10.58
CA ILE A 191 -1.75 6.18 -10.63
C ILE A 191 -2.73 6.41 -9.48
N ALA A 192 -4.01 6.66 -9.80
CA ALA A 192 -5.05 6.83 -8.79
C ALA A 192 -5.33 5.51 -8.06
N MET A 193 -5.48 5.56 -6.75
CA MET A 193 -6.08 4.51 -5.95
C MET A 193 -7.48 4.99 -5.53
N THR A 194 -8.53 4.34 -6.00
CA THR A 194 -9.89 4.81 -5.79
C THR A 194 -10.82 3.74 -5.22
N ALA A 195 -11.69 4.12 -4.29
CA ALA A 195 -12.74 3.23 -3.80
C ALA A 195 -13.85 3.00 -4.86
N ASN A 196 -13.98 3.90 -5.85
CA ASN A 196 -14.98 3.84 -6.89
C ASN A 196 -14.32 3.75 -8.27
N VAL A 197 -14.73 2.78 -9.06
CA VAL A 197 -14.28 2.60 -10.45
C VAL A 197 -15.37 2.99 -11.46
N PHE A 198 -16.31 3.88 -11.06
CA PHE A 198 -17.31 4.41 -11.98
C PHE A 198 -16.68 5.34 -13.01
N ALA A 199 -17.27 5.36 -14.20
CA ALA A 199 -16.74 6.11 -15.34
C ALA A 199 -16.51 7.60 -15.04
N ASP A 200 -17.36 8.22 -14.24
CA ASP A 200 -17.24 9.64 -13.85
C ASP A 200 -16.05 9.87 -12.91
N ASP A 201 -15.78 8.96 -11.95
CA ASP A 201 -14.65 9.06 -11.03
C ASP A 201 -13.32 8.85 -11.77
N VAL A 202 -13.29 7.85 -12.67
CA VAL A 202 -12.13 7.60 -13.52
C VAL A 202 -11.84 8.81 -14.42
N LYS A 203 -12.89 9.38 -15.02
CA LYS A 203 -12.76 10.58 -15.83
C LYS A 203 -12.21 11.76 -15.03
N ALA A 204 -12.67 11.97 -13.80
CA ALA A 204 -12.17 13.03 -12.93
C ALA A 204 -10.67 12.85 -12.60
N CYS A 205 -10.18 11.62 -12.41
CA CYS A 205 -8.76 11.32 -12.22
C CYS A 205 -7.93 11.71 -13.46
N LEU A 206 -8.39 11.30 -14.65
CA LEU A 206 -7.70 11.61 -15.91
C LEU A 206 -7.72 13.13 -16.22
N ASP A 207 -8.86 13.80 -16.01
CA ASP A 207 -9.03 15.24 -16.17
C ASP A 207 -8.14 16.04 -15.19
N ALA A 208 -7.85 15.49 -14.01
CA ALA A 208 -6.91 16.08 -13.06
C ALA A 208 -5.44 15.93 -13.49
N GLY A 209 -5.15 15.04 -14.45
CA GLY A 209 -3.82 14.79 -14.98
C GLY A 209 -3.16 13.49 -14.50
N MET A 210 -3.92 12.57 -13.91
CA MET A 210 -3.44 11.23 -13.57
C MET A 210 -3.29 10.37 -14.84
N ASN A 211 -2.39 9.39 -14.80
CA ASN A 211 -2.09 8.52 -15.94
C ASN A 211 -3.00 7.30 -16.00
N SER A 212 -3.38 6.77 -14.84
CA SER A 212 -4.19 5.57 -14.71
C SER A 212 -4.90 5.52 -13.37
N HIS A 213 -5.67 4.45 -13.13
CA HIS A 213 -6.35 4.19 -11.88
C HIS A 213 -6.37 2.70 -11.55
N VAL A 214 -6.43 2.40 -10.24
CA VAL A 214 -6.65 1.06 -9.69
C VAL A 214 -7.72 1.15 -8.60
N GLY A 215 -8.65 0.22 -8.61
CA GLY A 215 -9.72 0.14 -7.61
C GLY A 215 -9.22 -0.42 -6.28
N LYS A 216 -9.73 0.09 -5.16
CA LYS A 216 -9.58 -0.52 -3.84
C LYS A 216 -10.70 -1.55 -3.62
N PRO A 217 -10.42 -2.75 -3.03
CA PRO A 217 -9.14 -3.18 -2.48
C PRO A 217 -8.11 -3.45 -3.57
N LEU A 218 -6.83 -3.15 -3.29
CA LEU A 218 -5.77 -3.23 -4.29
C LEU A 218 -5.52 -4.67 -4.73
N ASP A 219 -5.70 -4.93 -6.03
CA ASP A 219 -5.19 -6.15 -6.67
C ASP A 219 -3.74 -5.89 -7.09
N MET A 220 -2.80 -6.59 -6.45
CA MET A 220 -1.36 -6.39 -6.68
C MET A 220 -0.94 -6.69 -8.11
N LYS A 221 -1.58 -7.65 -8.80
CA LYS A 221 -1.25 -7.94 -10.20
C LYS A 221 -1.64 -6.81 -11.12
N VAL A 222 -2.81 -6.22 -10.88
CA VAL A 222 -3.29 -5.06 -11.63
C VAL A 222 -2.42 -3.84 -11.35
N LEU A 223 -2.12 -3.58 -10.07
CA LEU A 223 -1.29 -2.45 -9.65
C LEU A 223 0.12 -2.52 -10.24
N ILE A 224 0.80 -3.68 -10.14
CA ILE A 224 2.12 -3.89 -10.74
C ILE A 224 2.06 -3.69 -12.25
N GLY A 225 1.06 -4.24 -12.93
CA GLY A 225 0.88 -4.05 -14.37
C GLY A 225 0.73 -2.57 -14.77
N GLU A 226 -0.03 -1.79 -14.00
CA GLU A 226 -0.18 -0.36 -14.25
C GLU A 226 1.09 0.43 -13.94
N ILE A 227 1.85 0.07 -12.90
CA ILE A 227 3.16 0.69 -12.60
C ILE A 227 4.11 0.46 -13.76
N LEU A 228 4.32 -0.78 -14.17
CA LEU A 228 5.27 -1.15 -15.24
C LEU A 228 4.92 -0.49 -16.58
N LYS A 229 3.65 -0.39 -16.93
CA LYS A 229 3.18 0.27 -18.16
C LYS A 229 3.71 1.70 -18.32
N TYR A 230 3.95 2.41 -17.22
CA TYR A 230 4.42 3.80 -17.24
C TYR A 230 5.88 3.98 -16.81
N THR A 231 6.53 2.93 -16.28
CA THR A 231 7.92 2.97 -15.84
C THR A 231 8.87 2.30 -16.86
N ASP A 232 8.46 1.23 -17.56
CA ASP A 232 9.26 0.55 -18.58
C ASP A 232 9.52 1.40 -19.84
N ALA A 233 8.79 2.50 -20.03
CA ALA A 233 8.90 3.41 -21.17
C ALA A 233 9.92 4.54 -20.97
N ARG A 234 10.73 4.52 -19.88
CA ARG A 234 11.66 5.61 -19.53
C ARG A 234 13.13 5.29 -19.77
#